data_ea29c08016a04ab0f19b4c245e5e0b2f
#
_entry.id   ea29c08016a04ab0f19b4c245e5e0b2f
#
_cell.length_a   1.000
_cell.length_b   1.000
_cell.length_c   1.000
_cell.angle_alpha   90.00
_cell.angle_beta   90.00
_cell.angle_gamma   90.00
#
_symmetry.space_group_name_H-M   'P 1'
#
loop_
_entity.id
_entity.type
_entity.pdbx_description
1 polymer ?
#
loop_
_entity_poly.entity_id
_entity_poly.type
_entity_poly.pdbx_seq_one_letter_code
_entity_poly.pdbx_strand_id
1 'polypeptide(L)'
;MSTSIVHAPGLPAHPEGYLHATDFFDIDHPSVRAFVADAIGQASDKRDKAVRLFYAVRDRIRYDPYRISWHPHDYKASRIIETGYGWCVPKAGLLAACARAAGIASAIGLADVVNHLNTEKLRARMGGVDVFYDHGYAALLIEGRWVKAVPAFNIELCERFDVQPTQFDGRQDALYQQHDAQGRLHMQYLADHGTWSDLPLDKIRDDLSRHYPAALFQTDVHPNADAGRFEDDAGR
;
A
#
# COMPACT_ATOMS: atom_id res chain seq x y z
N MET A 1 1.22 -20.55 15.24
CA MET A 1 0.55 -21.33 14.17
C MET A 1 0.45 -20.39 12.99
N SER A 2 1.15 -20.68 11.89
CA SER A 2 1.00 -19.86 10.67
C SER A 2 -0.41 -20.05 10.15
N THR A 3 -1.20 -19.00 10.13
CA THR A 3 -2.53 -19.00 9.52
C THR A 3 -2.35 -19.05 8.02
N SER A 4 -2.94 -20.04 7.34
CA SER A 4 -2.89 -20.10 5.89
C SER A 4 -3.48 -18.83 5.29
N ILE A 5 -2.75 -18.19 4.36
CA ILE A 5 -3.22 -17.01 3.64
C ILE A 5 -4.42 -17.42 2.77
N VAL A 6 -5.54 -16.73 2.94
CA VAL A 6 -6.77 -16.95 2.15
C VAL A 6 -6.81 -15.95 1.02
N HIS A 7 -6.93 -16.45 -0.22
CA HIS A 7 -7.14 -15.65 -1.43
C HIS A 7 -8.62 -15.65 -1.82
N ALA A 8 -9.12 -14.47 -2.17
CA ALA A 8 -10.42 -14.29 -2.79
C ALA A 8 -10.23 -13.62 -4.18
N PRO A 9 -10.80 -14.16 -5.27
CA PRO A 9 -10.63 -13.61 -6.62
C PRO A 9 -11.27 -12.22 -6.82
N GLY A 10 -11.86 -11.69 -5.79
CA GLY A 10 -12.44 -10.36 -5.69
C GLY A 10 -12.43 -9.89 -4.25
N LEU A 11 -13.50 -9.22 -3.81
CA LEU A 11 -13.66 -8.84 -2.41
C LEU A 11 -14.12 -10.04 -1.58
N PRO A 12 -13.71 -10.15 -0.28
CA PRO A 12 -14.06 -11.30 0.54
C PRO A 12 -15.56 -11.43 0.76
N ALA A 13 -16.11 -12.64 0.54
CA ALA A 13 -17.51 -12.93 0.82
C ALA A 13 -17.82 -13.04 2.33
N HIS A 14 -16.82 -13.49 3.12
CA HIS A 14 -16.94 -13.74 4.55
C HIS A 14 -15.88 -12.93 5.31
N PRO A 15 -16.27 -11.86 6.03
CA PRO A 15 -15.33 -10.93 6.66
C PRO A 15 -14.69 -11.44 7.96
N GLU A 16 -15.18 -12.54 8.56
CA GLU A 16 -14.77 -13.02 9.88
C GLU A 16 -13.27 -13.34 9.95
N GLY A 17 -12.69 -13.88 8.88
CA GLY A 17 -11.26 -14.18 8.77
C GLY A 17 -10.34 -12.96 8.60
N TYR A 18 -10.92 -11.77 8.49
CA TYR A 18 -10.18 -10.54 8.13
C TYR A 18 -10.10 -9.51 9.28
N LEU A 19 -10.26 -9.99 10.52
CA LEU A 19 -10.17 -9.18 11.75
C LEU A 19 -8.98 -9.55 12.64
N HIS A 20 -8.31 -10.67 12.37
CA HIS A 20 -7.28 -11.20 13.26
C HIS A 20 -5.87 -10.77 12.85
N ALA A 21 -4.93 -10.85 13.81
CA ALA A 21 -3.51 -10.72 13.54
C ALA A 21 -3.03 -11.82 12.58
N THR A 22 -2.06 -11.50 11.76
CA THR A 22 -1.37 -12.41 10.84
C THR A 22 0.14 -12.18 10.92
N ASP A 23 0.92 -12.90 10.12
CA ASP A 23 2.39 -12.78 10.19
C ASP A 23 2.87 -11.37 9.80
N PHE A 24 2.22 -10.73 8.82
CA PHE A 24 2.56 -9.36 8.37
C PHE A 24 1.69 -8.29 9.03
N PHE A 25 0.43 -8.60 9.32
CA PHE A 25 -0.46 -7.68 10.00
C PHE A 25 -0.42 -7.95 11.51
N ASP A 26 0.72 -7.63 12.12
CA ASP A 26 1.02 -7.81 13.54
C ASP A 26 0.32 -6.77 14.42
N ILE A 27 -1.03 -6.76 14.33
CA ILE A 27 -1.93 -5.75 14.91
C ILE A 27 -1.81 -5.62 16.44
N ASP A 28 -1.29 -6.66 17.09
CA ASP A 28 -1.08 -6.68 18.54
C ASP A 28 0.25 -6.02 18.96
N HIS A 29 1.12 -5.69 18.02
CA HIS A 29 2.38 -5.03 18.30
C HIS A 29 2.15 -3.64 18.93
N PRO A 30 2.89 -3.25 20.00
CA PRO A 30 2.68 -1.99 20.69
C PRO A 30 2.76 -0.75 19.79
N SER A 31 3.67 -0.72 18.81
CA SER A 31 3.78 0.40 17.86
C SER A 31 2.56 0.53 16.96
N VAL A 32 1.95 -0.59 16.51
CA VAL A 32 0.73 -0.57 15.70
C VAL A 32 -0.44 -0.05 16.52
N ARG A 33 -0.60 -0.53 17.75
CA ARG A 33 -1.65 -0.06 18.66
C ARG A 33 -1.50 1.44 18.98
N ALA A 34 -0.28 1.90 19.24
CA ALA A 34 0.00 3.31 19.49
C ALA A 34 -0.28 4.19 18.27
N PHE A 35 0.17 3.78 17.08
CA PHE A 35 -0.11 4.49 15.82
C PHE A 35 -1.61 4.60 15.55
N VAL A 36 -2.35 3.50 15.74
CA VAL A 36 -3.81 3.48 15.54
C VAL A 36 -4.51 4.38 16.55
N ALA A 37 -4.18 4.27 17.86
CA ALA A 37 -4.78 5.10 18.89
C ALA A 37 -4.58 6.60 18.64
N ASP A 38 -3.36 6.98 18.24
CA ASP A 38 -3.05 8.38 17.91
C ASP A 38 -3.81 8.83 16.64
N ALA A 39 -3.85 8.01 15.59
CA ALA A 39 -4.49 8.35 14.34
C ALA A 39 -6.01 8.52 14.47
N ILE A 40 -6.69 7.57 15.14
CA ILE A 40 -8.15 7.61 15.27
C ILE A 40 -8.63 8.65 16.31
N GLY A 41 -7.81 8.95 17.33
CA GLY A 41 -8.17 9.88 18.40
C GLY A 41 -9.52 9.51 19.05
N GLN A 42 -10.49 10.41 19.02
CA GLN A 42 -11.81 10.23 19.59
C GLN A 42 -12.87 9.68 18.61
N ALA A 43 -12.46 9.21 17.42
CA ALA A 43 -13.39 8.62 16.45
C ALA A 43 -14.07 7.39 17.03
N SER A 44 -15.40 7.33 16.98
CA SER A 44 -16.19 6.23 17.52
C SER A 44 -16.69 5.28 16.44
N ASP A 45 -17.12 5.79 15.30
CA ASP A 45 -17.64 4.96 14.21
C ASP A 45 -16.54 4.45 13.27
N LYS A 46 -16.83 3.33 12.58
CA LYS A 46 -15.86 2.64 11.73
C LYS A 46 -15.41 3.48 10.53
N ARG A 47 -16.31 4.31 9.99
CA ARG A 47 -15.99 5.13 8.81
C ARG A 47 -15.02 6.24 9.18
N ASP A 48 -15.30 7.02 10.25
CA ASP A 48 -14.37 8.07 10.70
C ASP A 48 -12.99 7.48 11.06
N LYS A 49 -12.97 6.33 11.76
CA LYS A 49 -11.70 5.60 12.01
C LYS A 49 -10.98 5.26 10.72
N ALA A 50 -11.65 4.66 9.73
CA ALA A 50 -11.04 4.27 8.46
C ALA A 50 -10.47 5.47 7.70
N VAL A 51 -11.20 6.58 7.65
CA VAL A 51 -10.78 7.82 7.00
C VAL A 51 -9.52 8.38 7.67
N ARG A 52 -9.51 8.47 9.01
CA ARG A 52 -8.34 8.96 9.75
C ARG A 52 -7.12 8.06 9.59
N LEU A 53 -7.31 6.74 9.61
CA LEU A 53 -6.23 5.78 9.37
C LEU A 53 -5.68 5.88 7.95
N PHE A 54 -6.54 6.06 6.96
CA PHE A 54 -6.09 6.27 5.58
C PHE A 54 -5.15 7.47 5.49
N TYR A 55 -5.56 8.64 5.99
CA TYR A 55 -4.73 9.84 5.94
C TYR A 55 -3.46 9.71 6.80
N ALA A 56 -3.54 9.05 7.95
CA ALA A 56 -2.36 8.80 8.78
C ALA A 56 -1.34 7.93 8.04
N VAL A 57 -1.75 6.83 7.40
CA VAL A 57 -0.85 5.96 6.62
C VAL A 57 -0.35 6.68 5.37
N ARG A 58 -1.24 7.40 4.65
CA ARG A 58 -0.87 8.13 3.45
C ARG A 58 0.24 9.15 3.72
N ASP A 59 0.10 9.96 4.79
CA ASP A 59 0.94 11.14 4.98
C ASP A 59 2.08 10.95 5.98
N ARG A 60 1.95 10.06 6.98
CA ARG A 60 3.01 9.82 7.97
C ARG A 60 4.04 8.78 7.52
N ILE A 61 3.68 7.94 6.53
CA ILE A 61 4.58 6.95 5.94
C ILE A 61 4.97 7.42 4.55
N ARG A 62 6.21 7.81 4.39
CA ARG A 62 6.73 8.34 3.13
C ARG A 62 6.71 7.27 2.03
N TYR A 63 6.27 7.63 0.84
CA TYR A 63 6.36 6.74 -0.32
C TYR A 63 7.78 6.68 -0.85
N ASP A 64 8.36 5.49 -0.92
CA ASP A 64 9.71 5.30 -1.44
C ASP A 64 9.86 3.96 -2.18
N PRO A 65 9.74 3.95 -3.52
CA PRO A 65 9.89 2.74 -4.34
C PRO A 65 11.35 2.35 -4.58
N TYR A 66 12.31 3.14 -4.08
CA TYR A 66 13.74 2.82 -4.20
C TYR A 66 14.24 1.93 -3.07
N ARG A 67 13.46 1.76 -2.01
CA ARG A 67 13.82 0.99 -0.82
C ARG A 67 13.01 -0.31 -0.72
N ILE A 68 12.99 -1.07 -1.82
CA ILE A 68 12.37 -2.39 -1.83
C ILE A 68 13.31 -3.37 -1.16
N SER A 69 12.81 -4.09 -0.16
CA SER A 69 13.46 -5.24 0.49
C SER A 69 12.63 -6.48 0.23
N TRP A 70 13.28 -7.65 0.23
CA TRP A 70 12.57 -8.94 0.11
C TRP A 70 12.67 -9.77 1.39
N HIS A 71 13.12 -9.15 2.48
CA HIS A 71 13.06 -9.78 3.80
C HIS A 71 11.65 -9.69 4.38
N PRO A 72 11.00 -10.81 4.76
CA PRO A 72 9.63 -10.79 5.28
C PRO A 72 9.43 -9.85 6.47
N HIS A 73 10.43 -9.72 7.34
CA HIS A 73 10.39 -8.81 8.49
C HIS A 73 10.10 -7.35 8.08
N ASP A 74 10.60 -6.89 6.93
CA ASP A 74 10.46 -5.50 6.49
C ASP A 74 9.05 -5.17 5.99
N TYR A 75 8.18 -6.19 5.86
CA TYR A 75 6.77 -6.03 5.48
C TYR A 75 5.79 -6.08 6.66
N LYS A 76 6.29 -6.30 7.89
CA LYS A 76 5.43 -6.23 9.08
C LYS A 76 4.91 -4.81 9.29
N ALA A 77 3.64 -4.69 9.70
CA ALA A 77 3.03 -3.38 9.94
C ALA A 77 3.82 -2.57 10.98
N SER A 78 4.29 -3.21 12.06
CA SER A 78 5.15 -2.59 13.07
C SER A 78 6.45 -2.04 12.47
N ARG A 79 7.07 -2.78 11.55
CA ARG A 79 8.32 -2.37 10.92
C ARG A 79 8.15 -1.20 9.97
N ILE A 80 7.05 -1.16 9.22
CA ILE A 80 6.73 -0.01 8.34
C ILE A 80 6.55 1.27 9.16
N ILE A 81 5.89 1.18 10.32
CA ILE A 81 5.76 2.32 11.24
C ILE A 81 7.13 2.78 11.75
N GLU A 82 7.97 1.84 12.17
CA GLU A 82 9.31 2.13 12.70
C GLU A 82 10.22 2.82 11.66
N THR A 83 10.19 2.34 10.42
CA THR A 83 11.03 2.89 9.34
C THR A 83 10.48 4.19 8.76
N GLY A 84 9.17 4.41 8.84
CA GLY A 84 8.48 5.60 8.34
C GLY A 84 8.42 5.72 6.81
N TYR A 85 8.69 4.63 6.08
CA TYR A 85 8.58 4.62 4.62
C TYR A 85 8.08 3.27 4.08
N GLY A 86 7.57 3.30 2.86
CA GLY A 86 7.16 2.11 2.12
C GLY A 86 6.69 2.44 0.71
N TRP A 87 6.71 1.46 -0.17
CA TRP A 87 6.08 1.55 -1.48
C TRP A 87 4.59 1.14 -1.41
N CYS A 88 3.88 1.03 -2.52
CA CYS A 88 2.42 0.82 -2.51
C CYS A 88 1.97 -0.39 -1.69
N VAL A 89 2.66 -1.55 -1.83
CA VAL A 89 2.29 -2.80 -1.15
C VAL A 89 2.43 -2.71 0.38
N PRO A 90 3.59 -2.36 0.97
CA PRO A 90 3.70 -2.25 2.42
C PRO A 90 2.80 -1.17 3.02
N LYS A 91 2.56 -0.05 2.31
CA LYS A 91 1.63 0.97 2.78
C LYS A 91 0.17 0.48 2.76
N ALA A 92 -0.24 -0.27 1.74
CA ALA A 92 -1.56 -0.90 1.70
C ALA A 92 -1.73 -1.95 2.81
N GLY A 93 -0.69 -2.79 3.03
CA GLY A 93 -0.66 -3.76 4.13
C GLY A 93 -0.75 -3.10 5.50
N LEU A 94 -0.03 -2.00 5.72
CA LEU A 94 -0.12 -1.22 6.96
C LEU A 94 -1.54 -0.65 7.17
N LEU A 95 -2.18 -0.11 6.13
CA LEU A 95 -3.56 0.38 6.24
C LEU A 95 -4.51 -0.75 6.63
N ALA A 96 -4.38 -1.93 6.00
CA ALA A 96 -5.17 -3.10 6.36
C ALA A 96 -4.93 -3.54 7.81
N ALA A 97 -3.67 -3.59 8.27
CA ALA A 97 -3.33 -3.91 9.66
C ALA A 97 -3.91 -2.90 10.66
N CYS A 98 -3.76 -1.59 10.38
CA CYS A 98 -4.32 -0.54 11.23
C CYS A 98 -5.85 -0.61 11.30
N ALA A 99 -6.52 -0.90 10.18
CA ALA A 99 -7.97 -1.08 10.15
C ALA A 99 -8.42 -2.26 11.03
N ARG A 100 -7.74 -3.41 10.98
CA ARG A 100 -8.01 -4.55 11.89
C ARG A 100 -7.81 -4.19 13.35
N ALA A 101 -6.71 -3.53 13.68
CA ALA A 101 -6.44 -3.08 15.04
C ALA A 101 -7.53 -2.11 15.56
N ALA A 102 -8.21 -1.38 14.66
CA ALA A 102 -9.37 -0.53 14.96
C ALA A 102 -10.72 -1.25 14.92
N GLY A 103 -10.76 -2.59 14.71
CA GLY A 103 -11.97 -3.41 14.63
C GLY A 103 -12.71 -3.35 13.29
N ILE A 104 -12.00 -3.00 12.21
CA ILE A 104 -12.52 -2.96 10.84
C ILE A 104 -11.95 -4.15 10.07
N ALA A 105 -12.80 -5.05 9.57
CA ALA A 105 -12.34 -6.16 8.73
C ALA A 105 -11.67 -5.60 7.48
N SER A 106 -10.49 -6.14 7.14
CA SER A 106 -9.69 -5.62 6.04
C SER A 106 -8.86 -6.71 5.36
N ALA A 107 -8.60 -6.51 4.08
CA ALA A 107 -7.78 -7.37 3.23
C ALA A 107 -6.76 -6.51 2.48
N ILE A 108 -5.66 -7.12 2.02
CA ILE A 108 -4.81 -6.51 1.01
C ILE A 108 -5.26 -7.00 -0.37
N GLY A 109 -5.32 -6.09 -1.34
CA GLY A 109 -5.58 -6.42 -2.73
C GLY A 109 -4.42 -6.03 -3.62
N LEU A 110 -4.33 -6.67 -4.78
CA LEU A 110 -3.29 -6.44 -5.77
C LEU A 110 -3.92 -6.18 -7.14
N ALA A 111 -3.34 -5.24 -7.88
CA ALA A 111 -3.79 -4.90 -9.24
C ALA A 111 -2.61 -4.49 -10.11
N ASP A 112 -2.73 -4.67 -11.43
CA ASP A 112 -1.76 -4.12 -12.37
C ASP A 112 -2.19 -2.73 -12.81
N VAL A 113 -1.24 -1.79 -12.78
CA VAL A 113 -1.51 -0.37 -13.04
C VAL A 113 -0.44 0.20 -13.96
N VAL A 114 -0.83 0.92 -15.00
CA VAL A 114 0.10 1.78 -15.76
C VAL A 114 0.20 3.14 -15.09
N ASN A 115 1.41 3.62 -14.85
CA ASN A 115 1.67 4.98 -14.40
C ASN A 115 2.31 5.77 -15.54
N HIS A 116 1.52 6.67 -16.15
CA HIS A 116 1.99 7.51 -17.26
C HIS A 116 2.86 8.70 -16.82
N LEU A 117 2.95 8.96 -15.52
CA LEU A 117 3.80 10.02 -14.94
C LEU A 117 4.99 9.45 -14.16
N ASN A 118 5.48 8.27 -14.56
CA ASN A 118 6.63 7.63 -13.95
C ASN A 118 7.92 8.45 -14.22
N THR A 119 8.82 8.52 -13.21
CA THR A 119 10.13 9.16 -13.40
C THR A 119 11.02 8.31 -14.29
N GLU A 120 11.88 8.96 -15.09
CA GLU A 120 12.85 8.24 -15.94
C GLU A 120 13.75 7.28 -15.13
N LYS A 121 14.17 7.69 -13.94
CA LYS A 121 15.00 6.87 -13.06
C LYS A 121 14.26 5.64 -12.55
N LEU A 122 12.99 5.78 -12.09
CA LEU A 122 12.21 4.64 -11.67
C LEU A 122 11.91 3.70 -12.85
N ARG A 123 11.55 4.26 -14.00
CA ARG A 123 11.33 3.52 -15.24
C ARG A 123 12.57 2.73 -15.65
N ALA A 124 13.77 3.34 -15.61
CA ALA A 124 15.03 2.67 -15.88
C ALA A 124 15.29 1.50 -14.92
N ARG A 125 15.02 1.69 -13.61
CA ARG A 125 15.12 0.61 -12.60
C ARG A 125 14.14 -0.53 -12.86
N MET A 126 12.97 -0.25 -13.40
CA MET A 126 11.96 -1.21 -13.80
C MET A 126 12.25 -1.86 -15.18
N GLY A 127 13.41 -1.59 -15.79
CA GLY A 127 13.77 -2.14 -17.09
C GLY A 127 13.04 -1.50 -18.28
N GLY A 128 12.54 -0.28 -18.13
CA GLY A 128 11.80 0.45 -19.18
C GLY A 128 10.30 0.12 -19.21
N VAL A 129 9.80 -0.63 -18.23
CA VAL A 129 8.39 -1.02 -18.12
C VAL A 129 7.61 0.08 -17.41
N ASP A 130 6.43 0.44 -17.93
CA ASP A 130 5.53 1.43 -17.34
C ASP A 130 4.38 0.80 -16.52
N VAL A 131 4.26 -0.52 -16.54
CA VAL A 131 3.28 -1.26 -15.75
C VAL A 131 3.85 -1.54 -14.37
N PHE A 132 3.11 -1.15 -13.34
CA PHE A 132 3.33 -1.52 -11.95
C PHE A 132 2.51 -2.76 -11.67
N TYR A 133 3.16 -3.91 -11.74
CA TYR A 133 2.54 -5.20 -11.42
C TYR A 133 2.32 -5.33 -9.92
N ASP A 134 1.24 -6.01 -9.54
CA ASP A 134 0.87 -6.23 -8.13
C ASP A 134 0.83 -4.94 -7.29
N HIS A 135 0.32 -3.85 -7.86
CA HIS A 135 0.12 -2.61 -7.11
C HIS A 135 -0.87 -2.81 -5.95
N GLY A 136 -0.40 -2.51 -4.71
CA GLY A 136 -1.17 -2.79 -3.50
C GLY A 136 -2.30 -1.79 -3.23
N TYR A 137 -3.46 -2.30 -2.81
CA TYR A 137 -4.54 -1.53 -2.21
C TYR A 137 -5.06 -2.23 -0.94
N ALA A 138 -5.67 -1.50 -0.01
CA ALA A 138 -6.40 -2.07 1.10
C ALA A 138 -7.89 -2.14 0.75
N ALA A 139 -8.56 -3.25 1.07
CA ALA A 139 -10.02 -3.36 1.07
C ALA A 139 -10.52 -3.32 2.52
N LEU A 140 -11.41 -2.39 2.83
CA LEU A 140 -11.92 -2.13 4.18
C LEU A 140 -13.43 -2.36 4.22
N LEU A 141 -13.93 -3.10 5.22
CA LEU A 141 -15.37 -3.33 5.39
C LEU A 141 -15.97 -2.21 6.25
N ILE A 142 -16.62 -1.26 5.60
CA ILE A 142 -17.21 -0.09 6.22
C ILE A 142 -18.73 -0.13 6.00
N GLU A 143 -19.50 -0.08 7.08
CA GLU A 143 -20.98 -0.05 7.02
C GLU A 143 -21.58 -1.16 6.13
N GLY A 144 -21.01 -2.39 6.21
CA GLY A 144 -21.48 -3.56 5.45
C GLY A 144 -21.01 -3.63 4.00
N ARG A 145 -20.18 -2.70 3.54
CA ARG A 145 -19.64 -2.66 2.19
C ARG A 145 -18.12 -2.63 2.19
N TRP A 146 -17.50 -3.43 1.31
CA TRP A 146 -16.07 -3.33 1.05
C TRP A 146 -15.77 -2.10 0.20
N VAL A 147 -14.78 -1.32 0.63
CA VAL A 147 -14.31 -0.11 -0.05
C VAL A 147 -12.80 -0.24 -0.23
N LYS A 148 -12.31 -0.01 -1.46
CA LYS A 148 -10.89 -0.07 -1.79
C LYS A 148 -10.21 1.27 -1.52
N ALA A 149 -8.97 1.23 -0.99
CA ALA A 149 -8.21 2.43 -0.68
C ALA A 149 -6.72 2.26 -0.98
N VAL A 150 -6.12 3.22 -1.68
CA VAL A 150 -4.69 3.28 -2.03
C VAL A 150 -4.02 4.43 -1.28
N PRO A 151 -3.34 4.17 -0.14
CA PRO A 151 -2.66 5.20 0.66
C PRO A 151 -1.21 5.43 0.21
N ALA A 152 -0.89 5.28 -1.08
CA ALA A 152 0.50 5.21 -1.50
C ALA A 152 1.20 6.57 -1.47
N PHE A 153 0.76 7.56 -2.24
CA PHE A 153 1.46 8.84 -2.37
C PHE A 153 1.10 9.77 -1.20
N ASN A 154 2.11 10.18 -0.43
CA ASN A 154 1.95 11.17 0.62
C ASN A 154 1.80 12.58 0.02
N ILE A 155 1.23 13.50 0.80
CA ILE A 155 0.84 14.83 0.30
C ILE A 155 2.04 15.62 -0.25
N GLU A 156 3.19 15.59 0.43
CA GLU A 156 4.40 16.30 -0.01
C GLU A 156 4.92 15.74 -1.35
N LEU A 157 4.78 14.43 -1.58
CA LEU A 157 5.12 13.82 -2.85
C LEU A 157 4.17 14.31 -3.95
N CYS A 158 2.86 14.34 -3.67
CA CYS A 158 1.87 14.82 -4.62
C CYS A 158 2.11 16.27 -5.02
N GLU A 159 2.44 17.13 -4.05
CA GLU A 159 2.79 18.55 -4.30
C GLU A 159 4.01 18.69 -5.21
N ARG A 160 5.06 17.88 -4.99
CA ARG A 160 6.29 17.91 -5.80
C ARG A 160 6.07 17.41 -7.24
N PHE A 161 5.19 16.45 -7.43
CA PHE A 161 4.89 15.87 -8.75
C PHE A 161 3.70 16.55 -9.45
N ASP A 162 3.12 17.59 -8.84
CA ASP A 162 1.92 18.29 -9.34
C ASP A 162 0.75 17.34 -9.65
N VAL A 163 0.54 16.36 -8.76
CA VAL A 163 -0.57 15.40 -8.83
C VAL A 163 -1.52 15.58 -7.66
N GLN A 164 -2.82 15.34 -7.90
CA GLN A 164 -3.81 15.42 -6.84
C GLN A 164 -3.65 14.25 -5.86
N PRO A 165 -3.55 14.51 -4.54
CA PRO A 165 -3.50 13.45 -3.56
C PRO A 165 -4.82 12.68 -3.53
N THR A 166 -4.72 11.34 -3.42
CA THR A 166 -5.89 10.46 -3.30
C THR A 166 -6.69 10.85 -2.06
N GLN A 167 -7.99 11.12 -2.25
CA GLN A 167 -8.93 11.44 -1.18
C GLN A 167 -9.74 10.20 -0.80
N PHE A 168 -10.07 10.05 0.48
CA PHE A 168 -10.86 8.93 0.98
C PHE A 168 -11.94 9.42 1.94
N ASP A 169 -13.20 9.07 1.65
CA ASP A 169 -14.38 9.43 2.45
C ASP A 169 -14.99 8.24 3.20
N GLY A 170 -14.42 7.05 3.02
CA GLY A 170 -14.92 5.80 3.60
C GLY A 170 -16.23 5.29 2.99
N ARG A 171 -16.67 5.88 1.89
CA ARG A 171 -17.91 5.50 1.18
C ARG A 171 -17.67 5.00 -0.23
N GLN A 172 -16.72 5.58 -0.93
CA GLN A 172 -16.36 5.20 -2.29
C GLN A 172 -14.94 4.68 -2.33
N ASP A 173 -14.63 3.92 -3.38
CA ASP A 173 -13.27 3.47 -3.64
C ASP A 173 -12.35 4.67 -3.84
N ALA A 174 -11.25 4.71 -3.11
CA ALA A 174 -10.20 5.70 -3.22
C ALA A 174 -9.00 5.09 -3.94
N LEU A 175 -9.17 4.89 -5.23
CA LEU A 175 -8.13 4.45 -6.15
C LEU A 175 -7.46 5.68 -6.78
N TYR A 176 -6.37 5.48 -7.51
CA TYR A 176 -5.74 6.58 -8.23
C TYR A 176 -6.69 7.20 -9.26
N GLN A 177 -6.62 8.52 -9.37
CA GLN A 177 -7.31 9.25 -10.41
C GLN A 177 -6.75 8.86 -11.79
N GLN A 178 -7.64 8.59 -12.77
CA GLN A 178 -7.22 8.28 -14.14
C GLN A 178 -6.51 9.45 -14.80
N HIS A 179 -6.86 10.68 -14.43
CA HIS A 179 -6.29 11.91 -14.99
C HIS A 179 -5.72 12.79 -13.87
N ASP A 180 -4.66 13.51 -14.19
CA ASP A 180 -4.10 14.55 -13.31
C ASP A 180 -4.94 15.83 -13.35
N ALA A 181 -4.50 16.87 -12.62
CA ALA A 181 -5.19 18.16 -12.56
C ALA A 181 -5.27 18.88 -13.93
N GLN A 182 -4.40 18.54 -14.87
CA GLN A 182 -4.34 19.08 -16.22
C GLN A 182 -5.11 18.23 -17.25
N GLY A 183 -5.79 17.17 -16.81
CA GLY A 183 -6.54 16.25 -17.67
C GLY A 183 -5.67 15.27 -18.45
N ARG A 184 -4.37 15.12 -18.11
CA ARG A 184 -3.49 14.12 -18.73
C ARG A 184 -3.74 12.76 -18.09
N LEU A 185 -3.66 11.68 -18.86
CA LEU A 185 -3.78 10.33 -18.32
C LEU A 185 -2.65 10.06 -17.31
N HIS A 186 -3.04 9.71 -16.08
CA HIS A 186 -2.10 9.49 -14.98
C HIS A 186 -1.99 7.99 -14.66
N MET A 187 -3.09 7.37 -14.23
CA MET A 187 -3.12 5.98 -13.82
C MET A 187 -4.20 5.21 -14.55
N GLN A 188 -3.85 4.03 -15.06
CA GLN A 188 -4.80 3.13 -15.70
C GLN A 188 -4.72 1.75 -15.07
N TYR A 189 -5.83 1.26 -14.53
CA TYR A 189 -5.94 -0.11 -14.02
C TYR A 189 -6.09 -1.09 -15.18
N LEU A 190 -5.27 -2.13 -15.22
CA LEU A 190 -5.26 -3.17 -16.25
C LEU A 190 -5.94 -4.46 -15.78
N ALA A 191 -5.63 -4.89 -14.55
CA ALA A 191 -6.14 -6.12 -13.97
C ALA A 191 -6.30 -5.97 -12.45
N ASP A 192 -7.30 -6.65 -11.89
CA ASP A 192 -7.48 -6.81 -10.45
C ASP A 192 -7.28 -8.30 -10.12
N HIS A 193 -6.28 -8.60 -9.29
CA HIS A 193 -5.92 -9.98 -8.93
C HIS A 193 -6.72 -10.49 -7.72
N GLY A 194 -7.60 -9.66 -7.15
CA GLY A 194 -8.38 -9.99 -5.96
C GLY A 194 -7.69 -9.59 -4.66
N THR A 195 -8.12 -10.24 -3.57
CA THR A 195 -7.71 -9.88 -2.21
C THR A 195 -7.18 -11.07 -1.41
N TRP A 196 -6.34 -10.80 -0.42
CA TRP A 196 -5.73 -11.78 0.48
C TRP A 196 -5.95 -11.40 1.93
N SER A 197 -6.06 -12.43 2.79
CA SER A 197 -6.18 -12.23 4.24
C SER A 197 -4.89 -11.78 4.92
N ASP A 198 -3.75 -11.99 4.31
CA ASP A 198 -2.43 -11.49 4.70
C ASP A 198 -1.62 -11.12 3.45
N LEU A 199 -0.45 -10.53 3.62
CA LEU A 199 0.40 -10.14 2.50
C LEU A 199 0.96 -11.39 1.79
N PRO A 200 0.63 -11.63 0.49
CA PRO A 200 1.16 -12.77 -0.27
C PRO A 200 2.55 -12.44 -0.84
N LEU A 201 3.54 -12.26 0.05
CA LEU A 201 4.87 -11.75 -0.34
C LEU A 201 5.58 -12.62 -1.38
N ASP A 202 5.49 -13.95 -1.25
CA ASP A 202 6.14 -14.87 -2.20
C ASP A 202 5.51 -14.75 -3.60
N LYS A 203 4.16 -14.65 -3.69
CA LYS A 203 3.47 -14.40 -4.96
C LYS A 203 3.94 -13.08 -5.59
N ILE A 204 3.98 -11.99 -4.81
CA ILE A 204 4.40 -10.68 -5.30
C ILE A 204 5.83 -10.75 -5.83
N ARG A 205 6.74 -11.36 -5.09
CA ARG A 205 8.13 -11.54 -5.50
C ARG A 205 8.24 -12.33 -6.80
N ASP A 206 7.51 -13.45 -6.89
CA ASP A 206 7.53 -14.32 -8.07
C ASP A 206 6.98 -13.60 -9.31
N ASP A 207 5.87 -12.88 -9.17
CA ASP A 207 5.27 -12.16 -10.29
C ASP A 207 6.13 -10.98 -10.74
N LEU A 208 6.63 -10.17 -9.82
CA LEU A 208 7.51 -9.06 -10.16
C LEU A 208 8.83 -9.55 -10.82
N SER A 209 9.35 -10.72 -10.40
CA SER A 209 10.57 -11.29 -10.97
C SER A 209 10.44 -11.70 -12.45
N ARG A 210 9.21 -11.89 -12.94
CA ARG A 210 8.93 -12.19 -14.37
C ARG A 210 8.92 -10.93 -15.23
N HIS A 211 8.75 -9.77 -14.63
CA HIS A 211 8.48 -8.52 -15.34
C HIS A 211 9.58 -7.48 -15.18
N TYR A 212 10.35 -7.55 -14.07
CA TYR A 212 11.37 -6.56 -13.76
C TYR A 212 12.77 -7.15 -13.74
N PRO A 213 13.82 -6.32 -13.90
CA PRO A 213 15.21 -6.77 -13.88
C PRO A 213 15.59 -7.50 -12.58
N ALA A 214 16.39 -8.56 -12.71
CA ALA A 214 16.87 -9.36 -11.57
C ALA A 214 17.56 -8.54 -10.48
N ALA A 215 18.13 -7.38 -10.81
CA ALA A 215 18.78 -6.48 -9.85
C ALA A 215 17.83 -5.95 -8.76
N LEU A 216 16.50 -5.91 -9.01
CA LEU A 216 15.51 -5.52 -8.01
C LEU A 216 15.26 -6.60 -6.93
N PHE A 217 15.76 -7.84 -7.16
CA PHE A 217 15.48 -9.00 -6.29
C PHE A 217 16.70 -9.49 -5.52
N GLN A 218 17.80 -8.74 -5.55
CA GLN A 218 19.01 -9.08 -4.78
C GLN A 218 18.76 -8.79 -3.29
N THR A 219 18.74 -9.85 -2.48
CA THR A 219 18.44 -9.78 -1.04
C THR A 219 19.58 -9.20 -0.20
N ASP A 220 20.81 -9.22 -0.73
CA ASP A 220 22.03 -8.83 0.00
C ASP A 220 22.39 -7.34 -0.13
N VAL A 221 21.66 -6.62 -0.95
CA VAL A 221 21.82 -5.17 -1.06
C VAL A 221 20.85 -4.53 -0.08
N HIS A 222 21.36 -4.09 1.07
CA HIS A 222 20.61 -3.12 1.87
C HIS A 222 20.12 -2.02 0.95
N PRO A 223 18.83 -1.59 1.06
CA PRO A 223 18.30 -0.53 0.22
C PRO A 223 19.29 0.62 0.23
N ASN A 224 19.92 0.89 -0.92
CA ASN A 224 21.07 1.77 -1.04
C ASN A 224 20.79 3.10 -0.35
N ALA A 225 21.58 3.41 0.68
CA ALA A 225 21.61 4.74 1.28
C ALA A 225 21.91 5.83 0.22
N ASP A 226 22.58 5.44 -0.87
CA ASP A 226 22.97 6.32 -1.99
C ASP A 226 21.90 6.43 -3.10
N ALA A 227 20.76 5.73 -3.00
CA ALA A 227 19.72 5.79 -4.04
C ALA A 227 19.04 7.16 -4.15
N GLY A 228 19.28 8.08 -3.22
CA GLY A 228 18.50 9.31 -3.09
C GLY A 228 17.07 9.02 -2.61
N ARG A 229 16.29 10.07 -2.46
CA ARG A 229 14.85 9.94 -2.17
C ARG A 229 14.06 10.01 -3.46
N PHE A 230 13.00 9.23 -3.58
CA PHE A 230 12.13 9.28 -4.76
C PHE A 230 11.57 10.69 -5.01
N GLU A 231 11.26 11.41 -3.95
CA GLU A 231 10.79 12.80 -3.99
C GLU A 231 11.78 13.78 -4.64
N ASP A 232 13.09 13.45 -4.64
CA ASP A 232 14.12 14.32 -5.22
C ASP A 232 14.19 14.21 -6.75
N ASP A 233 13.48 13.24 -7.33
CA ASP A 233 13.37 13.06 -8.78
C ASP A 233 12.18 13.83 -9.40
N ALA A 234 11.39 14.52 -8.58
CA ALA A 234 10.28 15.36 -9.04
C ALA A 234 10.83 16.51 -9.91
N GLY A 235 10.29 16.65 -11.11
CA GLY A 235 10.64 17.74 -12.03
C GLY A 235 11.92 17.52 -12.85
N ARG A 236 12.44 16.29 -12.90
CA ARG A 236 13.56 15.90 -13.79
C ARG A 236 13.08 15.08 -14.97
#